data_cc48f0c3a770a3ab3ca93fc0bf9f7890
#
_entry.id   cc48f0c3a770a3ab3ca93fc0bf9f7890
#
_cell.length_a   1.000
_cell.length_b   1.000
_cell.length_c   1.000
_cell.angle_alpha   90.00
_cell.angle_beta   90.00
_cell.angle_gamma   90.00
#
_symmetry.space_group_name_H-M   'P 1'
#
loop_
_entity.id
_entity.type
_entity.pdbx_description
1 polymer ?
#
loop_
_entity_poly.entity_id
_entity_poly.type
_entity_poly.pdbx_seq_one_letter_code
_entity_poly.pdbx_strand_id
1 'polypeptide(L)'
;LNTSKIVGIPHKSTNHRGGSLSKNHKMNEAQFKTLRELSAESEISQRDLSKRIGLSLGSVNFILKELIKKGYVKAQRFKNSNNKAAYIYVLTPKGINERIQQTQYFLKLKMEEYERLEREIEELKKERFDL
;
A
#
# COMPACT_ATOMS: atom_id res chain seq x y z
N LEU A 1 -1.26 -9.68 -20.65
CA LEU A 1 -1.60 -9.42 -20.48
C LEU A 1 -2.13 -8.85 -20.49
N ASN A 2 -2.17 -8.68 -20.34
CA ASN A 2 -2.71 -8.07 -20.21
C ASN A 2 -3.18 -7.39 -19.92
N THR A 3 -3.15 -7.10 -19.89
CA THR A 3 -3.65 -6.49 -19.54
C THR A 3 -4.33 -5.83 -19.53
N SER A 4 -4.46 -5.79 -19.70
CA SER A 4 -5.18 -5.30 -19.69
C SER A 4 -5.94 -5.09 -19.38
N LYS A 5 -5.96 -5.39 -19.20
CA LYS A 5 -6.62 -5.33 -18.83
C LYS A 5 -6.71 -5.18 -18.06
N ILE A 6 -6.16 -5.14 -17.75
CA ILE A 6 -6.20 -5.01 -17.03
C ILE A 6 -6.47 -4.33 -16.86
N VAL A 7 -6.51 -4.20 -16.89
CA VAL A 7 -6.82 -3.73 -16.66
C VAL A 7 -7.24 -3.14 -16.56
N GLY A 8 -7.27 -2.74 -16.48
CA GLY A 8 -7.80 -2.50 -16.33
C GLY A 8 -7.98 -1.83 -16.26
N ILE A 9 -7.72 -1.79 -16.33
CA ILE A 9 -7.88 -1.49 -16.21
C ILE A 9 -8.24 -0.88 -16.45
N PRO A 10 -8.25 -0.61 -16.62
CA PRO A 10 -8.62 -0.25 -16.78
C PRO A 10 -8.90 0.39 -16.98
N HIS A 11 -8.95 0.62 -17.14
CA HIS A 11 -9.32 0.89 -17.34
C HIS A 11 -9.93 1.38 -17.46
N LYS A 12 -10.17 1.71 -17.73
CA LYS A 12 -10.88 2.10 -17.74
C LYS A 12 -11.55 2.77 -17.65
N SER A 13 -11.83 3.11 -17.67
CA SER A 13 -12.52 3.66 -17.42
C SER A 13 -13.03 4.47 -17.17
N THR A 14 -13.28 4.76 -17.22
CA THR A 14 -13.85 5.31 -16.87
C THR A 14 -14.21 6.16 -16.60
N ASN A 15 -14.47 6.55 -16.59
CA ASN A 15 -14.87 7.11 -16.22
C ASN A 15 -15.25 7.79 -15.95
N HIS A 16 -15.45 8.10 -15.75
CA HIS A 16 -15.81 8.42 -15.29
C HIS A 16 -16.23 8.97 -14.78
N ARG A 17 -16.51 9.16 -14.67
CA ARG A 17 -16.93 9.34 -14.00
C ARG A 17 -16.65 9.37 -13.26
N GLY A 18 -16.44 9.39 -13.08
CA GLY A 18 -16.14 9.08 -12.47
C GLY A 18 -15.60 9.15 -11.89
N GLY A 19 -15.52 9.09 -11.65
CA GLY A 19 -15.06 8.85 -11.14
C GLY A 19 -14.57 8.76 -10.51
N SER A 20 -14.65 9.07 -10.45
CA SER A 20 -14.22 8.63 -9.68
C SER A 20 -13.82 7.62 -9.34
N LEU A 21 -13.79 7.24 -9.73
CA LEU A 21 -13.38 6.06 -9.50
C LEU A 21 -12.06 5.85 -9.31
N SER A 22 -11.25 6.15 -10.14
CA SER A 22 -9.85 5.88 -10.07
C SER A 22 -9.20 6.49 -8.85
N LYS A 23 -9.60 7.65 -8.46
CA LYS A 23 -9.06 8.25 -7.27
C LYS A 23 -9.40 7.47 -6.03
N ASN A 24 -10.48 6.72 -6.10
CA ASN A 24 -10.88 5.91 -4.96
C ASN A 24 -9.99 4.72 -4.78
N HIS A 25 -9.20 4.41 -5.78
CA HIS A 25 -8.36 3.23 -5.74
C HIS A 25 -6.95 3.52 -5.31
N LYS A 26 -6.64 4.81 -5.18
CA LYS A 26 -5.28 5.19 -4.80
C LYS A 26 -5.24 5.43 -3.33
N MET A 27 -4.50 4.61 -2.64
CA MET A 27 -4.23 4.89 -1.24
C MET A 27 -2.84 5.50 -1.16
N ASN A 28 -2.57 6.18 -0.04
CA ASN A 28 -1.26 6.76 0.11
C ASN A 28 -0.24 5.65 0.43
N GLU A 29 1.02 6.02 0.37
CA GLU A 29 2.09 5.05 0.53
C GLU A 29 2.10 4.43 1.92
N ALA A 30 1.77 5.21 2.95
CA ALA A 30 1.75 4.70 4.31
C ALA A 30 0.67 3.64 4.50
N GLN A 31 -0.51 3.86 3.89
CA GLN A 31 -1.58 2.88 3.95
C GLN A 31 -1.17 1.60 3.22
N PHE A 32 -0.54 1.74 2.07
CA PHE A 32 -0.10 0.59 1.31
C PHE A 32 0.97 -0.20 2.07
N LYS A 33 1.92 0.49 2.68
CA LYS A 33 2.94 -0.17 3.51
C LYS A 33 2.29 -0.95 4.65
N THR A 34 1.26 -0.38 5.24
CA THR A 34 0.54 -1.04 6.33
C THR A 34 -0.10 -2.34 5.84
N LEU A 35 -0.77 -2.29 4.69
CA LEU A 35 -1.37 -3.50 4.12
C LEU A 35 -0.31 -4.55 3.82
N ARG A 36 0.84 -4.13 3.33
CA ARG A 36 1.92 -5.06 3.02
C ARG A 36 2.44 -5.76 4.27
N GLU A 37 2.65 -5.01 5.34
CA GLU A 37 3.13 -5.60 6.58
C GLU A 37 2.11 -6.56 7.17
N LEU A 38 0.84 -6.21 7.09
CA LEU A 38 -0.21 -7.10 7.58
C LEU A 38 -0.34 -8.35 6.73
N SER A 39 0.03 -8.26 5.46
CA SER A 39 0.02 -9.41 4.58
C SER A 39 1.20 -10.34 4.86
N ALA A 40 2.36 -9.75 5.17
CA ALA A 40 3.56 -10.51 5.41
C ALA A 40 3.54 -11.21 6.76
N GLU A 41 2.88 -10.60 7.72
CA GLU A 41 2.85 -11.13 9.09
C GLU A 41 1.42 -11.06 9.61
N SER A 42 0.86 -12.20 9.93
CA SER A 42 -0.47 -12.22 10.54
C SER A 42 -0.35 -11.88 12.03
N GLU A 43 -1.45 -11.36 12.57
CA GLU A 43 -1.56 -11.13 14.00
C GLU A 43 -0.50 -10.17 14.54
N ILE A 44 -0.37 -9.04 13.87
CA ILE A 44 0.60 -8.04 14.28
C ILE A 44 -0.09 -6.98 15.14
N SER A 45 0.62 -6.53 16.18
CA SER A 45 0.12 -5.49 17.06
C SER A 45 0.40 -4.12 16.46
N GLN A 46 -0.30 -3.11 17.00
CA GLN A 46 -0.08 -1.74 16.55
C GLN A 46 1.36 -1.29 16.83
N ARG A 47 1.90 -1.68 17.97
CA ARG A 47 3.26 -1.30 18.35
C ARG A 47 4.28 -1.91 17.40
N ASP A 48 4.12 -3.19 17.08
CA ASP A 48 5.04 -3.84 16.16
C ASP A 48 4.94 -3.23 14.77
N LEU A 49 3.70 -2.93 14.35
CA LEU A 49 3.48 -2.31 13.06
C LEU A 49 4.17 -0.94 12.99
N SER A 50 4.05 -0.17 14.06
CA SER A 50 4.71 1.13 14.15
C SER A 50 6.21 1.01 13.93
N LYS A 51 6.82 0.02 14.56
CA LYS A 51 8.26 -0.20 14.42
C LYS A 51 8.64 -0.59 12.99
N ARG A 52 7.81 -1.43 12.36
CA ARG A 52 8.14 -1.92 11.03
C ARG A 52 8.02 -0.86 9.96
N ILE A 53 7.02 -0.01 10.05
CA ILE A 53 6.82 0.99 9.01
C ILE A 53 7.44 2.34 9.36
N GLY A 54 7.97 2.47 10.56
CA GLY A 54 8.71 3.67 10.94
C GLY A 54 7.83 4.89 11.18
N LEU A 55 6.61 4.68 11.65
CA LEU A 55 5.70 5.77 11.96
C LEU A 55 5.34 5.74 13.44
N SER A 56 4.86 6.88 13.95
CA SER A 56 4.45 6.96 15.34
C SER A 56 3.21 6.11 15.59
N LEU A 57 2.99 5.76 16.86
CA LEU A 57 1.80 5.01 17.24
C LEU A 57 0.53 5.73 16.85
N GLY A 58 0.53 7.07 17.01
CA GLY A 58 -0.64 7.85 16.64
C GLY A 58 -0.94 7.78 15.16
N SER A 59 0.10 7.88 14.33
CA SER A 59 -0.08 7.77 12.89
C SER A 59 -0.58 6.40 12.50
N VAL A 60 -0.01 5.35 13.09
CA VAL A 60 -0.44 3.99 12.80
C VAL A 60 -1.88 3.77 13.23
N ASN A 61 -2.24 4.29 14.39
CA ASN A 61 -3.61 4.18 14.87
C ASN A 61 -4.59 4.82 13.90
N PHE A 62 -4.25 6.00 13.39
CA PHE A 62 -5.09 6.69 12.42
C PHE A 62 -5.23 5.87 11.15
N ILE A 63 -4.12 5.36 10.64
CA ILE A 63 -4.13 4.55 9.42
C ILE A 63 -4.98 3.30 9.60
N LEU A 64 -4.80 2.60 10.72
CA LEU A 64 -5.56 1.39 10.98
C LEU A 64 -7.05 1.66 11.05
N LYS A 65 -7.44 2.77 11.70
CA LYS A 65 -8.86 3.13 11.77
C LYS A 65 -9.44 3.37 10.39
N GLU A 66 -8.68 4.04 9.52
CA GLU A 66 -9.14 4.27 8.16
C GLU A 66 -9.29 2.98 7.38
N LEU A 67 -8.32 2.08 7.53
CA LEU A 67 -8.37 0.81 6.82
C LEU A 67 -9.48 -0.09 7.34
N ILE A 68 -9.75 -0.04 8.64
CA ILE A 68 -10.87 -0.77 9.22
C ILE A 68 -12.19 -0.21 8.70
N LYS A 69 -12.30 1.10 8.63
CA LYS A 69 -13.51 1.74 8.13
C LYS A 69 -13.80 1.32 6.70
N LYS A 70 -12.76 1.15 5.89
CA LYS A 70 -12.90 0.72 4.51
C LYS A 70 -13.12 -0.78 4.36
N GLY A 71 -13.00 -1.52 5.45
CA GLY A 71 -13.21 -2.95 5.42
C GLY A 71 -12.00 -3.77 4.99
N TYR A 72 -10.84 -3.16 4.95
CA TYR A 72 -9.61 -3.85 4.53
C TYR A 72 -8.90 -4.54 5.68
N VAL A 73 -9.11 -4.08 6.89
CA VAL A 73 -8.43 -4.58 8.07
C VAL A 73 -9.47 -4.83 9.16
N LYS A 74 -9.18 -5.82 9.98
CA LYS A 74 -10.04 -6.19 11.10
C LYS A 74 -9.19 -6.24 12.35
N ALA A 75 -9.70 -5.68 13.45
CA ALA A 75 -9.05 -5.75 14.75
C ALA A 75 -9.64 -6.94 15.49
N GLN A 76 -8.77 -7.75 16.08
CA GLN A 76 -9.19 -8.89 16.89
C GLN A 76 -8.58 -8.76 18.27
N ARG A 77 -9.38 -9.11 19.27
CA ARG A 77 -8.87 -9.16 20.63
C ARG A 77 -8.33 -10.55 20.93
N PHE A 78 -7.24 -10.58 21.67
CA PHE A 78 -6.76 -11.84 22.20
C PHE A 78 -6.16 -11.60 23.57
N LYS A 79 -6.07 -12.66 24.34
CA LYS A 79 -5.47 -12.59 25.66
C LYS A 79 -4.10 -13.23 25.62
N ASN A 80 -3.13 -12.52 26.20
CA ASN A 80 -1.79 -13.08 26.29
C ASN A 80 -1.69 -13.94 27.55
N SER A 81 -0.51 -14.48 27.79
CA SER A 81 -0.28 -15.40 28.90
C SER A 81 -0.49 -14.73 30.26
N ASN A 82 -0.43 -13.41 30.32
CA ASN A 82 -0.67 -12.65 31.54
C ASN A 82 -2.12 -12.22 31.66
N ASN A 83 -2.99 -12.80 30.86
CA ASN A 83 -4.42 -12.51 30.87
C ASN A 83 -4.75 -11.07 30.52
N LYS A 84 -3.89 -10.39 29.81
CA LYS A 84 -4.15 -9.04 29.34
C LYS A 84 -4.75 -9.08 27.95
N ALA A 85 -5.77 -8.27 27.76
CA ALA A 85 -6.36 -8.15 26.43
C ALA A 85 -5.45 -7.30 25.56
N ALA A 86 -5.31 -7.70 24.33
CA ALA A 86 -4.54 -6.96 23.34
C ALA A 86 -5.26 -7.04 22.02
N TYR A 87 -4.94 -6.11 21.13
CA TYR A 87 -5.48 -6.13 19.79
C TYR A 87 -4.41 -6.52 18.81
N ILE A 88 -4.79 -7.39 17.88
CA ILE A 88 -3.98 -7.70 16.72
C ILE A 88 -4.80 -7.32 15.49
N TYR A 89 -4.10 -7.08 14.40
CA TYR A 89 -4.73 -6.59 13.19
C TYR A 89 -4.46 -7.56 12.07
N VAL A 90 -5.50 -7.87 11.30
CA VAL A 90 -5.40 -8.84 10.21
C VAL A 90 -6.10 -8.28 8.99
N LEU A 91 -5.65 -8.72 7.82
CA LEU A 91 -6.31 -8.34 6.58
C LEU A 91 -7.59 -9.13 6.41
N THR A 92 -8.62 -8.44 5.92
CA THR A 92 -9.83 -9.11 5.46
C THR A 92 -9.59 -9.60 4.03
N PRO A 93 -10.46 -10.49 3.50
CA PRO A 93 -10.36 -10.85 2.08
C PRO A 93 -10.40 -9.64 1.17
N LYS A 94 -11.21 -8.63 1.51
CA LYS A 94 -11.26 -7.39 0.75
C LYS A 94 -9.92 -6.67 0.82
N GLY A 95 -9.28 -6.70 1.99
CA GLY A 95 -7.97 -6.08 2.15
C GLY A 95 -6.89 -6.77 1.35
N ILE A 96 -6.97 -8.09 1.25
CA ILE A 96 -6.01 -8.84 0.44
C ILE A 96 -6.13 -8.45 -1.02
N ASN A 97 -7.35 -8.36 -1.52
CA ASN A 97 -7.58 -7.95 -2.90
C ASN A 97 -7.08 -6.53 -3.14
N GLU A 98 -7.36 -5.65 -2.19
CA GLU A 98 -6.94 -4.26 -2.33
C GLU A 98 -5.42 -4.16 -2.35
N ARG A 99 -4.73 -4.93 -1.51
CA ARG A 99 -3.27 -4.93 -1.52
C ARG A 99 -2.73 -5.34 -2.88
N ILE A 100 -3.34 -6.35 -3.48
CA ILE A 100 -2.88 -6.81 -4.79
C ILE A 100 -3.05 -5.71 -5.83
N GLN A 101 -4.21 -5.06 -5.85
CA GLN A 101 -4.45 -4.00 -6.81
C GLN A 101 -3.52 -2.81 -6.60
N GLN A 102 -3.29 -2.43 -5.36
CA GLN A 102 -2.41 -1.31 -5.07
C GLN A 102 -0.96 -1.65 -5.39
N THR A 103 -0.59 -2.94 -5.26
CA THR A 103 0.75 -3.36 -5.64
C THR A 103 1.00 -3.06 -7.11
N GLN A 104 0.04 -3.35 -7.97
CA GLN A 104 0.19 -3.09 -9.40
C GLN A 104 0.32 -1.59 -9.67
N TYR A 105 -0.47 -0.79 -8.97
CA TYR A 105 -0.40 0.65 -9.14
C TYR A 105 0.97 1.21 -8.72
N PHE A 106 1.44 0.82 -7.55
CA PHE A 106 2.73 1.32 -7.06
C PHE A 106 3.91 0.78 -7.87
N LEU A 107 3.78 -0.44 -8.37
CA LEU A 107 4.81 -0.99 -9.24
C LEU A 107 4.95 -0.14 -10.50
N LYS A 108 3.82 0.23 -11.09
CA LYS A 108 3.85 1.06 -12.28
C LYS A 108 4.55 2.39 -12.00
N LEU A 109 4.24 3.02 -10.87
CA LEU A 109 4.89 4.26 -10.50
C LEU A 109 6.39 4.10 -10.33
N LYS A 110 6.80 2.99 -9.70
CA LYS A 110 8.22 2.75 -9.47
C LYS A 110 8.96 2.48 -10.77
N MET A 111 8.33 1.80 -11.70
CA MET A 111 8.94 1.55 -13.00
C MET A 111 9.11 2.83 -13.79
N GLU A 112 8.12 3.72 -13.73
CA GLU A 112 8.25 5.02 -14.38
C GLU A 112 9.37 5.84 -13.76
N GLU A 113 9.49 5.76 -12.44
CA GLU A 113 10.56 6.46 -11.74
C GLU A 113 11.92 5.89 -12.13
N TYR A 114 12.02 4.58 -12.24
CA TYR A 114 13.25 3.92 -12.63
C TYR A 114 13.68 4.35 -14.03
N GLU A 115 12.76 4.39 -14.96
CA GLU A 115 13.08 4.81 -16.34
C GLU A 115 13.55 6.27 -16.39
N ARG A 116 12.92 7.11 -15.58
CA ARG A 116 13.35 8.51 -15.52
C ARG A 116 14.75 8.62 -14.96
N LEU A 117 15.05 7.87 -13.91
CA LEU A 117 16.39 7.88 -13.33
C LEU A 117 17.44 7.34 -14.30
N GLU A 118 17.08 6.33 -15.06
CA GLU A 118 18.00 5.81 -16.07
C GLU A 118 18.40 6.90 -17.08
N ARG A 119 17.39 7.65 -17.53
CA ARG A 119 17.66 8.73 -18.49
C ARG A 119 18.53 9.82 -17.87
N GLU A 120 18.26 10.17 -16.63
CA GLU A 120 19.05 11.19 -15.95
C GLU A 120 20.51 10.75 -15.77
N ILE A 121 20.69 9.49 -15.42
CA ILE A 121 22.04 8.96 -15.25
C ILE A 121 22.80 9.00 -16.57
N GLU A 122 22.14 8.63 -17.66
CA GLU A 122 22.80 8.67 -18.96
C GLU A 122 23.19 10.09 -19.36
N GLU A 123 22.32 11.04 -19.07
CA GLU A 123 22.63 12.44 -19.37
C GLU A 123 23.81 12.94 -18.55
N LEU A 124 23.85 12.58 -17.28
CA LEU A 124 24.97 12.98 -16.43
C LEU A 124 26.28 12.34 -16.89
N LYS A 125 26.22 11.11 -17.34
CA LYS A 125 27.41 10.45 -17.87
C LYS A 125 27.95 11.17 -19.09
N LYS A 126 27.06 11.62 -19.96
CA LYS A 126 27.48 12.38 -21.14
C LYS A 126 28.16 13.68 -20.74
N GLU A 127 27.57 14.39 -19.80
CA GLU A 127 28.14 15.64 -19.34
C GLU A 127 29.54 15.44 -18.77
N ARG A 128 29.73 14.33 -18.06
CA ARG A 128 31.04 14.02 -17.49
C ARG A 128 32.10 13.87 -18.55
N PHE A 129 31.76 13.30 -19.69
CA PHE A 129 32.72 13.04 -20.75
C PHE A 129 32.85 14.19 -21.72
N ASP A 130 31.97 15.16 -21.67
CA ASP A 130 32.04 16.31 -22.54
C ASP A 130 32.99 17.37 -22.01
N LEU A 131 33.54 17.17 -20.83
CA LEU A 131 34.52 18.06 -20.27
C LEU A 131 35.91 17.80 -20.87
#